data_806596485d6c68ee9cc7ea0d088a8e0d
#
_entry.id   806596485d6c68ee9cc7ea0d088a8e0d
#
_cell.length_a   1.000
_cell.length_b   1.000
_cell.length_c   1.000
_cell.angle_alpha   90.00
_cell.angle_beta   90.00
_cell.angle_gamma   90.00
#
_symmetry.space_group_name_H-M   'P 1'
#
loop_
_entity.id
_entity.type
_entity.pdbx_description
1 polymer ?
#
loop_
_entity_poly.entity_id
_entity_poly.type
_entity_poly.pdbx_seq_one_letter_code
_entity_poly.pdbx_strand_id
1 'polypeptide(L)'
;MLIGAHVDQTDPVAEAAARGADLVQFFLGDPQGYKGPEIRYAGGAEALRDDAAAAGIDLYVHAPYIVNVATTNNRIRIPSRKLLQQHVDAAAAIGAKGLIVHGGHVNKSDDPAKGFDNWRKAIEATDLKIPLLIEN
;
A
#
# COMPACT_ATOMS: atom_id res chain seq x y z
N MET A 1 -11.61 19.27 7.40
CA MET A 1 -10.29 18.63 7.19
C MET A 1 -10.36 17.25 7.78
N LEU A 2 -9.95 16.22 7.03
CA LEU A 2 -9.90 14.85 7.53
C LEU A 2 -8.57 14.62 8.25
N ILE A 3 -8.63 13.96 9.41
CA ILE A 3 -7.45 13.66 10.22
C ILE A 3 -7.35 12.14 10.37
N GLY A 4 -6.15 11.59 10.17
CA GLY A 4 -5.90 10.17 10.21
C GLY A 4 -4.71 9.77 11.08
N ALA A 5 -4.57 8.46 11.27
CA ALA A 5 -3.48 7.86 12.01
C ALA A 5 -2.99 6.58 11.33
N HIS A 6 -1.69 6.27 11.53
CA HIS A 6 -1.17 4.94 11.23
C HIS A 6 -1.49 4.00 12.39
N VAL A 7 -2.08 2.84 12.07
CA VAL A 7 -2.61 1.90 13.08
C VAL A 7 -2.22 0.46 12.76
N ASP A 8 -2.45 -0.45 13.68
CA ASP A 8 -2.37 -1.89 13.42
C ASP A 8 -3.54 -2.37 12.56
N GLN A 9 -3.29 -3.37 11.72
CA GLN A 9 -4.30 -3.88 10.80
C GLN A 9 -5.34 -4.81 11.43
N THR A 10 -5.15 -5.23 12.68
CA THR A 10 -6.01 -6.26 13.32
C THR A 10 -7.46 -5.75 13.44
N ASP A 11 -7.62 -4.49 13.87
CA ASP A 11 -8.93 -3.84 13.91
C ASP A 11 -8.80 -2.33 13.62
N PRO A 12 -8.63 -1.94 12.34
CA PRO A 12 -8.42 -0.53 11.96
C PRO A 12 -9.65 0.35 12.29
N VAL A 13 -10.84 -0.22 12.30
CA VAL A 13 -12.08 0.52 12.60
C VAL A 13 -12.12 0.90 14.07
N ALA A 14 -11.84 -0.03 14.98
CA ALA A 14 -11.74 0.25 16.42
C ALA A 14 -10.58 1.22 16.71
N GLU A 15 -9.44 1.09 16.03
CA GLU A 15 -8.30 1.99 16.17
C GLU A 15 -8.63 3.43 15.73
N ALA A 16 -9.41 3.59 14.65
CA ALA A 16 -9.91 4.90 14.22
C ALA A 16 -10.84 5.52 15.28
N ALA A 17 -11.80 4.74 15.74
CA ALA A 17 -12.76 5.20 16.75
C ALA A 17 -12.07 5.64 18.06
N ALA A 18 -11.08 4.85 18.53
CA ALA A 18 -10.33 5.17 19.75
C ALA A 18 -9.54 6.48 19.65
N ARG A 19 -9.18 6.93 18.44
CA ARG A 19 -8.42 8.16 18.18
C ARG A 19 -9.28 9.33 17.69
N GLY A 20 -10.55 9.10 17.43
CA GLY A 20 -11.40 10.09 16.76
C GLY A 20 -10.91 10.43 15.35
N ALA A 21 -10.35 9.44 14.66
CA ALA A 21 -9.77 9.62 13.33
C ALA A 21 -10.84 9.40 12.24
N ASP A 22 -10.78 10.21 11.18
CA ASP A 22 -11.64 10.08 9.99
C ASP A 22 -11.13 9.01 9.02
N LEU A 23 -9.83 8.75 9.06
CA LEU A 23 -9.16 7.78 8.20
C LEU A 23 -8.00 7.09 8.93
N VAL A 24 -7.61 5.93 8.44
CA VAL A 24 -6.46 5.20 8.97
C VAL A 24 -5.58 4.64 7.86
N GLN A 25 -4.28 4.56 8.15
CA GLN A 25 -3.28 3.90 7.31
C GLN A 25 -2.69 2.72 8.06
N PHE A 26 -2.44 1.63 7.37
CA PHE A 26 -1.82 0.43 7.95
C PHE A 26 -1.10 -0.41 6.90
N PHE A 27 -0.25 -1.33 7.37
CA PHE A 27 0.37 -2.36 6.53
C PHE A 27 -0.50 -3.62 6.48
N LEU A 28 -0.50 -4.31 5.34
CA LEU A 28 -1.11 -5.63 5.19
C LEU A 28 -0.05 -6.74 5.28
N GLY A 29 0.78 -6.73 6.33
CA GLY A 29 1.82 -7.72 6.56
C GLY A 29 3.12 -7.12 7.07
N ASP A 30 4.22 -7.88 6.94
CA ASP A 30 5.55 -7.42 7.34
C ASP A 30 6.05 -6.31 6.39
N PRO A 31 6.27 -5.07 6.88
CA PRO A 31 6.73 -3.97 6.04
C PRO A 31 8.17 -4.14 5.54
N GLN A 32 8.93 -5.08 6.07
CA GLN A 32 10.32 -5.36 5.69
C GLN A 32 10.49 -6.67 4.92
N GLY A 33 9.39 -7.37 4.63
CA GLY A 33 9.42 -8.70 3.99
C GLY A 33 8.84 -8.71 2.58
N TYR A 34 9.28 -9.69 1.78
CA TYR A 34 8.72 -9.96 0.44
C TYR A 34 7.53 -10.92 0.46
N LYS A 35 7.04 -11.28 1.65
CA LYS A 35 5.80 -12.04 1.79
C LYS A 35 4.64 -11.17 1.32
N GLY A 36 3.72 -11.73 0.56
CA GLY A 36 2.53 -11.03 0.09
C GLY A 36 1.63 -10.54 1.23
N PRO A 37 0.67 -9.66 0.91
CA PRO A 37 -0.25 -9.11 1.90
C PRO A 37 -1.10 -10.21 2.54
N GLU A 38 -1.45 -9.99 3.82
CA GLU A 38 -2.32 -10.85 4.61
C GLU A 38 -3.35 -9.97 5.33
N ILE A 39 -4.62 -10.25 5.13
CA ILE A 39 -5.70 -9.51 5.79
C ILE A 39 -6.06 -10.25 7.09
N ARG A 40 -5.79 -9.60 8.23
CA ARG A 40 -5.98 -10.20 9.58
C ARG A 40 -7.28 -9.79 10.26
N TYR A 41 -8.06 -8.93 9.64
CA TYR A 41 -9.35 -8.52 10.20
C TYR A 41 -10.29 -9.70 10.36
N ALA A 42 -10.99 -9.78 11.49
CA ALA A 42 -11.97 -10.83 11.73
C ALA A 42 -13.08 -10.80 10.68
N GLY A 43 -13.28 -11.90 9.97
CA GLY A 43 -14.22 -11.98 8.84
C GLY A 43 -13.63 -11.62 7.48
N GLY A 44 -12.35 -11.20 7.43
CA GLY A 44 -11.61 -10.99 6.17
C GLY A 44 -11.88 -9.64 5.49
N ALA A 45 -11.52 -9.57 4.21
CA ALA A 45 -11.56 -8.34 3.43
C ALA A 45 -12.94 -7.71 3.30
N GLU A 46 -13.94 -8.52 3.03
CA GLU A 46 -15.32 -8.05 2.85
C GLU A 46 -15.88 -7.46 4.15
N ALA A 47 -15.66 -8.15 5.28
CA ALA A 47 -16.07 -7.64 6.59
C ALA A 47 -15.41 -6.30 6.92
N LEU A 48 -14.09 -6.18 6.71
CA LEU A 48 -13.39 -4.92 6.92
C LEU A 48 -13.94 -3.79 6.06
N ARG A 49 -14.16 -4.06 4.78
CA ARG A 49 -14.75 -3.09 3.84
C ARG A 49 -16.11 -2.59 4.33
N ASP A 50 -16.98 -3.50 4.71
CA ASP A 50 -18.35 -3.19 5.08
C ASP A 50 -18.40 -2.48 6.45
N ASP A 51 -17.60 -2.90 7.43
CA ASP A 51 -17.52 -2.28 8.74
C ASP A 51 -16.91 -0.87 8.68
N ALA A 52 -15.86 -0.67 7.88
CA ALA A 52 -15.27 0.66 7.66
C ALA A 52 -16.28 1.61 6.99
N ALA A 53 -17.00 1.12 5.97
CA ALA A 53 -18.04 1.91 5.31
C ALA A 53 -19.17 2.29 6.27
N ALA A 54 -19.65 1.35 7.09
CA ALA A 54 -20.69 1.59 8.08
C ALA A 54 -20.25 2.60 9.15
N ALA A 55 -18.96 2.58 9.54
CA ALA A 55 -18.38 3.52 10.49
C ALA A 55 -18.00 4.89 9.88
N GLY A 56 -18.04 5.03 8.55
CA GLY A 56 -17.61 6.23 7.84
C GLY A 56 -16.10 6.48 7.89
N ILE A 57 -15.30 5.43 8.02
CA ILE A 57 -13.82 5.49 8.11
C ILE A 57 -13.21 5.16 6.76
N ASP A 58 -12.32 6.03 6.28
CA ASP A 58 -11.54 5.78 5.07
C ASP A 58 -10.28 4.96 5.38
N LEU A 59 -10.06 3.92 4.59
CA LEU A 59 -8.90 3.03 4.71
C LEU A 59 -7.83 3.37 3.66
N TYR A 60 -6.57 3.40 4.10
CA TYR A 60 -5.39 3.51 3.25
C TYR A 60 -4.41 2.40 3.60
N VAL A 61 -3.82 1.78 2.59
CA VAL A 61 -2.79 0.76 2.77
C VAL A 61 -1.43 1.34 2.42
N HIS A 62 -0.43 1.07 3.24
CA HIS A 62 0.96 1.38 2.92
C HIS A 62 1.66 0.11 2.41
N ALA A 63 2.31 0.21 1.26
CA ALA A 63 3.13 -0.87 0.72
C ALA A 63 4.37 -1.13 1.60
N PRO A 64 4.94 -2.35 1.61
CA PRO A 64 6.16 -2.64 2.37
C PRO A 64 7.32 -1.70 2.02
N TYR A 65 8.13 -1.32 3.01
CA TYR A 65 9.30 -0.45 2.84
C TYR A 65 10.34 -0.98 1.87
N ILE A 66 10.42 -2.30 1.72
CA ILE A 66 11.38 -2.94 0.80
C ILE A 66 11.01 -2.76 -0.67
N VAL A 67 9.79 -2.34 -0.98
CA VAL A 67 9.36 -2.07 -2.36
C VAL A 67 10.17 -0.92 -2.93
N ASN A 68 10.93 -1.20 -3.97
CA ASN A 68 11.67 -0.20 -4.72
C ASN A 68 11.50 -0.47 -6.22
N VAL A 69 10.51 0.14 -6.80
CA VAL A 69 10.17 -0.01 -8.23
C VAL A 69 11.16 0.76 -9.11
N ALA A 70 11.73 1.85 -8.59
CA ALA A 70 12.66 2.70 -9.34
C ALA A 70 14.01 2.03 -9.60
N THR A 71 14.44 1.12 -8.76
CA THR A 71 15.81 0.57 -8.79
C THR A 71 16.15 -0.11 -10.11
N THR A 72 17.41 0.01 -10.52
CA THR A 72 18.00 -0.72 -11.66
C THR A 72 18.35 -2.17 -11.31
N ASN A 73 18.37 -2.52 -10.01
CA ASN A 73 18.64 -3.89 -9.57
C ASN A 73 17.42 -4.79 -9.78
N ASN A 74 17.52 -5.71 -10.74
CA ASN A 74 16.44 -6.65 -11.07
C ASN A 74 16.03 -7.55 -9.92
N ARG A 75 16.96 -7.89 -9.01
CA ARG A 75 16.66 -8.75 -7.86
C ARG A 75 15.74 -8.07 -6.85
N ILE A 76 15.67 -6.74 -6.87
CA ILE A 76 14.78 -5.94 -6.03
C ILE A 76 13.56 -5.49 -6.85
N ARG A 77 13.78 -4.99 -8.08
CA ARG A 77 12.71 -4.41 -8.90
C ARG A 77 11.63 -5.43 -9.28
N ILE A 78 12.03 -6.65 -9.69
CA ILE A 78 11.06 -7.66 -10.12
C ILE A 78 10.15 -8.10 -8.97
N PRO A 79 10.65 -8.48 -7.79
CA PRO A 79 9.80 -8.76 -6.63
C PRO A 79 8.97 -7.55 -6.18
N SER A 80 9.53 -6.33 -6.28
CA SER A 80 8.80 -5.11 -5.92
C SER A 80 7.55 -4.90 -6.80
N ARG A 81 7.65 -5.13 -8.10
CA ARG A 81 6.50 -5.05 -9.00
C ARG A 81 5.43 -6.09 -8.68
N LYS A 82 5.84 -7.31 -8.34
CA LYS A 82 4.92 -8.36 -7.92
C LYS A 82 4.19 -7.97 -6.62
N LEU A 83 4.93 -7.50 -5.63
CA LEU A 83 4.35 -7.02 -4.36
C LEU A 83 3.41 -5.83 -4.59
N LEU A 84 3.76 -4.90 -5.46
CA LEU A 84 2.90 -3.76 -5.79
C LEU A 84 1.53 -4.23 -6.28
N GLN A 85 1.47 -5.15 -7.25
CA GLN A 85 0.21 -5.70 -7.75
C GLN A 85 -0.57 -6.42 -6.65
N GLN A 86 0.09 -7.26 -5.85
CA GLN A 86 -0.56 -7.98 -4.76
C GLN A 86 -1.19 -7.02 -3.73
N HIS A 87 -0.50 -5.92 -3.41
CA HIS A 87 -1.01 -4.92 -2.47
C HIS A 87 -2.13 -4.08 -3.09
N VAL A 88 -2.08 -3.76 -4.38
CA VAL A 88 -3.21 -3.13 -5.10
C VAL A 88 -4.46 -4.00 -5.01
N ASP A 89 -4.32 -5.30 -5.28
CA ASP A 89 -5.43 -6.24 -5.24
C ASP A 89 -6.03 -6.37 -3.83
N ALA A 90 -5.18 -6.53 -2.82
CA ALA A 90 -5.61 -6.65 -1.43
C ALA A 90 -6.24 -5.34 -0.90
N ALA A 91 -5.65 -4.19 -1.22
CA ALA A 91 -6.18 -2.89 -0.82
C ALA A 91 -7.53 -2.62 -1.50
N ALA A 92 -7.71 -2.99 -2.76
CA ALA A 92 -8.99 -2.91 -3.45
C ALA A 92 -10.05 -3.81 -2.80
N ALA A 93 -9.68 -5.03 -2.40
CA ALA A 93 -10.60 -5.97 -1.77
C ALA A 93 -11.18 -5.45 -0.44
N ILE A 94 -10.40 -4.73 0.35
CA ILE A 94 -10.86 -4.09 1.60
C ILE A 94 -11.51 -2.72 1.40
N GLY A 95 -11.67 -2.26 0.17
CA GLY A 95 -12.27 -0.95 -0.15
C GLY A 95 -11.38 0.24 0.22
N ALA A 96 -10.05 0.07 0.27
CA ALA A 96 -9.13 1.16 0.54
C ALA A 96 -9.23 2.27 -0.52
N LYS A 97 -9.05 3.51 -0.08
CA LYS A 97 -9.09 4.71 -0.94
C LYS A 97 -7.79 4.93 -1.72
N GLY A 98 -6.71 4.29 -1.31
CA GLY A 98 -5.43 4.36 -1.98
C GLY A 98 -4.39 3.42 -1.40
N LEU A 99 -3.36 3.13 -2.21
CA LEU A 99 -2.15 2.45 -1.80
C LEU A 99 -1.00 3.44 -1.79
N ILE A 100 -0.39 3.65 -0.62
CA ILE A 100 0.80 4.49 -0.47
C ILE A 100 2.04 3.65 -0.73
N VAL A 101 2.96 4.16 -1.53
CA VAL A 101 4.22 3.48 -1.84
C VAL A 101 5.35 4.50 -1.94
N HIS A 102 6.52 4.18 -1.39
CA HIS A 102 7.70 5.03 -1.52
C HIS A 102 8.14 5.12 -2.99
N GLY A 103 8.56 6.31 -3.40
CA GLY A 103 9.10 6.54 -4.75
C GLY A 103 10.33 5.68 -5.08
N GLY A 104 11.03 5.23 -4.04
CA GLY A 104 12.24 4.42 -4.19
C GLY A 104 13.42 5.23 -4.70
N HIS A 105 14.46 4.54 -5.14
CA HIS A 105 15.69 5.17 -5.61
C HIS A 105 16.43 4.28 -6.60
N VAL A 106 17.27 4.90 -7.41
CA VAL A 106 18.32 4.24 -8.19
C VAL A 106 19.65 4.25 -7.42
N ASN A 107 20.64 3.46 -7.82
CA ASN A 107 21.98 3.56 -7.23
C ASN A 107 22.60 4.92 -7.56
N LYS A 108 23.51 5.40 -6.69
CA LYS A 108 24.18 6.70 -6.88
C LYS A 108 24.90 6.87 -8.21
N SER A 109 25.37 5.77 -8.79
CA SER A 109 26.06 5.75 -10.09
C SER A 109 25.12 5.68 -11.30
N ASP A 110 23.83 5.45 -11.09
CA ASP A 110 22.85 5.30 -12.15
C ASP A 110 22.21 6.64 -12.52
N ASP A 111 21.83 6.77 -13.79
CA ASP A 111 21.04 7.91 -14.24
C ASP A 111 19.64 7.87 -13.59
N PRO A 112 19.21 8.93 -12.90
CA PRO A 112 17.85 9.02 -12.33
C PRO A 112 16.73 8.80 -13.35
N ALA A 113 16.95 9.10 -14.61
CA ALA A 113 15.98 8.86 -15.68
C ALA A 113 15.58 7.39 -15.80
N LYS A 114 16.48 6.46 -15.44
CA LYS A 114 16.16 5.03 -15.38
C LYS A 114 15.11 4.72 -14.31
N GLY A 115 15.13 5.43 -13.19
CA GLY A 115 14.13 5.29 -12.13
C GLY A 115 12.74 5.72 -12.61
N PHE A 116 12.64 6.84 -13.31
CA PHE A 116 11.39 7.30 -13.89
C PHE A 116 10.84 6.34 -14.94
N ASP A 117 11.71 5.81 -15.83
CA ASP A 117 11.30 4.81 -16.82
C ASP A 117 10.85 3.49 -16.17
N ASN A 118 11.52 3.06 -15.10
CA ASN A 118 11.11 1.90 -14.32
C ASN A 118 9.71 2.09 -13.68
N TRP A 119 9.43 3.26 -13.15
CA TRP A 119 8.11 3.61 -12.63
C TRP A 119 7.05 3.63 -13.74
N ARG A 120 7.33 4.28 -14.88
CA ARG A 120 6.42 4.27 -16.02
C ARG A 120 6.04 2.85 -16.43
N LYS A 121 7.04 1.97 -16.60
CA LYS A 121 6.81 0.55 -16.93
C LYS A 121 6.05 -0.22 -15.87
N ALA A 122 6.27 0.11 -14.60
CA ALA A 122 5.53 -0.52 -13.50
C ALA A 122 4.05 -0.13 -13.52
N ILE A 123 3.75 1.16 -13.73
CA ILE A 123 2.37 1.66 -13.80
C ILE A 123 1.65 1.05 -15.00
N GLU A 124 2.31 1.01 -16.18
CA GLU A 124 1.75 0.41 -17.39
C GLU A 124 1.45 -1.09 -17.24
N ALA A 125 2.24 -1.80 -16.43
CA ALA A 125 2.10 -3.25 -16.21
C ALA A 125 1.21 -3.60 -15.01
N THR A 126 0.80 -2.64 -14.19
CA THR A 126 -0.01 -2.86 -12.99
C THR A 126 -1.49 -2.61 -13.31
N ASP A 127 -2.35 -3.55 -12.95
CA ASP A 127 -3.80 -3.35 -12.98
C ASP A 127 -4.22 -2.51 -11.77
N LEU A 128 -4.27 -1.18 -11.97
CA LEU A 128 -4.58 -0.21 -10.92
C LEU A 128 -6.07 -0.18 -10.64
N LYS A 129 -6.52 -0.89 -9.63
CA LYS A 129 -7.91 -0.94 -9.16
C LYS A 129 -8.27 0.20 -8.21
N ILE A 130 -7.26 0.85 -7.62
CA ILE A 130 -7.37 1.97 -6.69
C ILE A 130 -6.25 2.99 -6.99
N PRO A 131 -6.36 4.23 -6.53
CA PRO A 131 -5.28 5.22 -6.66
C PRO A 131 -3.97 4.74 -6.03
N LEU A 132 -2.86 4.97 -6.75
CA LEU A 132 -1.51 4.78 -6.25
C LEU A 132 -0.97 6.14 -5.81
N LEU A 133 -0.56 6.26 -4.55
CA LEU A 133 -0.06 7.47 -3.92
C LEU A 133 1.44 7.32 -3.68
N ILE A 134 2.25 8.10 -4.38
CA ILE A 134 3.70 8.03 -4.25
C ILE A 134 4.16 8.97 -3.14
N GLU A 135 4.83 8.39 -2.14
CA GLU A 135 5.47 9.11 -1.05
C GLU A 135 6.96 9.29 -1.35
N ASN A 136 7.45 10.52 -1.29
CA ASN A 136 8.86 10.91 -1.50
C ASN A 136 9.59 11.18 -0.20
#